data_c96321fa023decf37a3332e86d2d3364
#
_entry.id   c96321fa023decf37a3332e86d2d3364
#
_cell.length_a   1.000
_cell.length_b   1.000
_cell.length_c   1.000
_cell.angle_alpha   90.00
_cell.angle_beta   90.00
_cell.angle_gamma   90.00
#
_symmetry.space_group_name_H-M   'P 1'
#
loop_
_entity.id
_entity.type
_entity.pdbx_description
1 polymer ?
#
loop_
_entity_poly.entity_id
_entity_poly.type
_entity_poly.pdbx_seq_one_letter_code
_entity_poly.pdbx_strand_id
1 'polypeptide(L)'
;MNINFFEKTRVIDGGMGQELLARGMEPNGTLWSANALLNDKYHKLLLDTHIDFIKAGAEVIVTTTFTTRKTRLKDNGVEDKFEYLNKKAGEISQQAKSHFPNVLIAGGLPPQFLTYEADPRSEEEI
;
A
#
# COMPACT_ATOMS: atom_id res chain seq x y z
N MET A 1 -5.78 -9.53 17.38
CA MET A 1 -6.33 -8.16 17.37
C MET A 1 -7.57 -8.14 18.24
N ASN A 2 -7.69 -7.18 19.13
CA ASN A 2 -8.90 -6.97 19.91
C ASN A 2 -9.83 -6.01 19.16
N ILE A 3 -11.06 -6.41 18.87
CA ILE A 3 -12.04 -5.58 18.14
C ILE A 3 -12.34 -4.27 18.89
N ASN A 4 -12.20 -4.25 20.21
CA ASN A 4 -12.37 -3.06 21.03
C ASN A 4 -11.36 -1.95 20.69
N PHE A 5 -10.28 -2.27 19.95
CA PHE A 5 -9.35 -1.27 19.43
C PHE A 5 -10.07 -0.18 18.63
N PHE A 6 -11.12 -0.55 17.89
CA PHE A 6 -11.87 0.36 17.03
C PHE A 6 -13.06 1.06 17.71
N GLU A 7 -13.29 0.85 19.01
CA GLU A 7 -14.29 1.61 19.77
C GLU A 7 -13.90 3.08 19.93
N LYS A 8 -12.63 3.41 19.71
CA LYS A 8 -12.12 4.79 19.71
C LYS A 8 -11.65 5.17 18.33
N THR A 9 -11.71 6.46 18.02
CA THR A 9 -11.09 7.02 16.81
C THR A 9 -9.60 6.69 16.80
N ARG A 10 -9.10 6.19 15.67
CA ARG A 10 -7.70 5.80 15.47
C ARG A 10 -7.10 6.60 14.32
N VAL A 11 -5.82 6.92 14.47
CA VAL A 11 -5.07 7.59 13.40
C VAL A 11 -4.49 6.52 12.48
N ILE A 12 -4.77 6.64 11.18
CA ILE A 12 -4.15 5.82 10.15
C ILE A 12 -3.05 6.60 9.43
N ASP A 13 -2.23 5.90 8.65
CA ASP A 13 -1.26 6.54 7.76
C ASP A 13 -1.94 7.33 6.63
N GLY A 14 -1.14 7.96 5.78
CA GLY A 14 -1.60 8.86 4.72
C GLY A 14 -1.28 8.37 3.31
N GLY A 15 -1.24 9.30 2.37
CA GLY A 15 -1.01 9.05 0.94
C GLY A 15 0.42 8.58 0.64
N MET A 16 0.66 7.28 0.70
CA MET A 16 2.00 6.70 0.47
C MET A 16 2.60 7.11 -0.88
N GLY A 17 1.83 7.06 -1.96
CA GLY A 17 2.33 7.40 -3.30
C GLY A 17 2.83 8.85 -3.39
N GLN A 18 2.09 9.79 -2.84
CA GLN A 18 2.48 11.21 -2.81
C GLN A 18 3.74 11.43 -1.97
N GLU A 19 3.83 10.78 -0.82
CA GLU A 19 4.97 10.90 0.07
C GLU A 19 6.25 10.32 -0.57
N LEU A 20 6.15 9.18 -1.24
CA LEU A 20 7.28 8.57 -1.96
C LEU A 20 7.80 9.50 -3.08
N LEU A 21 6.90 10.13 -3.84
CA LEU A 21 7.29 11.10 -4.87
C LEU A 21 7.97 12.33 -4.25
N ALA A 22 7.42 12.85 -3.16
CA ALA A 22 8.02 13.98 -2.44
C ALA A 22 9.42 13.66 -1.90
N ARG A 23 9.71 12.39 -1.59
CA ARG A 23 11.00 11.89 -1.13
C ARG A 23 11.95 11.48 -2.26
N GLY A 24 11.58 11.72 -3.51
CA GLY A 24 12.45 11.53 -4.67
C GLY A 24 12.26 10.23 -5.44
N MET A 25 11.19 9.47 -5.19
CA MET A 25 10.84 8.36 -6.08
C MET A 25 10.43 8.90 -7.44
N GLU A 26 11.07 8.41 -8.50
CA GLU A 26 10.71 8.78 -9.87
C GLU A 26 9.39 8.13 -10.29
N PRO A 27 8.49 8.86 -10.98
CA PRO A 27 7.29 8.27 -11.55
C PRO A 27 7.61 7.15 -12.55
N ASN A 28 6.77 6.11 -12.58
CA ASN A 28 6.88 5.01 -13.52
C ASN A 28 5.49 4.66 -14.06
N GLY A 29 5.15 5.22 -15.22
CA GLY A 29 3.82 5.07 -15.80
C GLY A 29 2.71 5.44 -14.81
N THR A 30 1.74 4.56 -14.65
CA THR A 30 0.64 4.71 -13.69
C THR A 30 0.78 3.80 -12.46
N LEU A 31 1.99 3.29 -12.19
CA LEU A 31 2.25 2.38 -11.06
C LEU A 31 2.15 3.05 -9.70
N TRP A 32 2.38 4.37 -9.61
CA TRP A 32 2.35 5.08 -8.34
C TRP A 32 3.21 4.38 -7.28
N SER A 33 2.63 4.13 -6.10
CA SER A 33 3.33 3.46 -4.99
C SER A 33 3.79 2.02 -5.31
N ALA A 34 3.17 1.32 -6.24
CA ALA A 34 3.64 0.00 -6.67
C ALA A 34 5.05 0.03 -7.27
N ASN A 35 5.49 1.18 -7.80
CA ASN A 35 6.86 1.35 -8.28
C ASN A 35 7.89 1.14 -7.16
N ALA A 36 7.56 1.51 -5.92
CA ALA A 36 8.44 1.30 -4.79
C ALA A 36 8.60 -0.17 -4.39
N LEU A 37 7.64 -1.01 -4.79
CA LEU A 37 7.72 -2.46 -4.61
C LEU A 37 8.46 -3.14 -5.76
N LEU A 38 8.26 -2.63 -6.99
CA LEU A 38 8.85 -3.18 -8.21
C LEU A 38 10.36 -2.95 -8.27
N ASN A 39 10.83 -1.79 -7.84
CA ASN A 39 12.25 -1.43 -7.88
C ASN A 39 12.89 -1.53 -6.50
N ASP A 40 13.82 -2.46 -6.36
CA ASP A 40 14.52 -2.75 -5.09
C ASP A 40 15.17 -1.52 -4.46
N LYS A 41 15.65 -0.58 -5.30
CA LYS A 41 16.26 0.68 -4.82
C LYS A 41 15.32 1.53 -3.96
N TYR A 42 14.00 1.32 -4.07
CA TYR A 42 13.00 2.05 -3.29
C TYR A 42 12.45 1.28 -2.09
N HIS A 43 12.84 0.01 -1.88
CA HIS A 43 12.34 -0.78 -0.74
C HIS A 43 12.65 -0.11 0.59
N LYS A 44 13.89 0.41 0.75
CA LYS A 44 14.26 1.15 1.96
C LYS A 44 13.46 2.44 2.12
N LEU A 45 13.24 3.18 1.03
CA LEU A 45 12.44 4.40 1.05
C LEU A 45 11.01 4.13 1.50
N LEU A 46 10.40 3.05 1.00
CA LEU A 46 9.06 2.63 1.40
C LEU A 46 9.00 2.23 2.88
N LEU A 47 9.98 1.45 3.35
CA LEU A 47 10.09 1.08 4.76
C LEU A 47 10.21 2.31 5.65
N ASP A 48 11.14 3.21 5.33
CA ASP A 48 11.37 4.44 6.10
C ASP A 48 10.11 5.32 6.12
N THR A 49 9.36 5.37 5.02
CA THR A 49 8.11 6.14 4.95
C THR A 49 7.03 5.55 5.85
N HIS A 50 6.85 4.23 5.88
CA HIS A 50 5.96 3.58 6.85
C HIS A 50 6.36 3.91 8.29
N ILE A 51 7.66 3.82 8.61
CA ILE A 51 8.17 4.13 9.95
C ILE A 51 7.90 5.60 10.32
N ASP A 52 8.08 6.52 9.39
CA ASP A 52 7.84 7.94 9.63
C ASP A 52 6.36 8.24 9.86
N PHE A 53 5.44 7.59 9.15
CA PHE A 53 4.00 7.68 9.45
C PHE A 53 3.69 7.19 10.87
N ILE A 54 4.28 6.07 11.30
CA ILE A 54 4.12 5.56 12.66
C ILE A 54 4.64 6.57 13.69
N LYS A 55 5.84 7.11 13.48
CA LYS A 55 6.43 8.13 14.36
C LYS A 55 5.62 9.42 14.42
N ALA A 56 4.91 9.74 13.33
CA ALA A 56 4.00 10.88 13.28
C ALA A 56 2.66 10.63 14.00
N GLY A 57 2.39 9.40 14.44
CA GLY A 57 1.23 9.06 15.24
C GLY A 57 0.28 8.03 14.62
N ALA A 58 0.60 7.42 13.48
CA ALA A 58 -0.23 6.37 12.90
C ALA A 58 -0.28 5.14 13.83
N GLU A 59 -1.48 4.74 14.21
CA GLU A 59 -1.76 3.55 15.00
C GLU A 59 -2.07 2.34 14.10
N VAL A 60 -2.42 2.61 12.84
CA VAL A 60 -2.65 1.62 11.79
C VAL A 60 -1.91 2.08 10.53
N ILE A 61 -1.11 1.19 9.95
CA ILE A 61 -0.52 1.41 8.63
C ILE A 61 -1.19 0.49 7.61
N VAL A 62 -1.38 0.99 6.39
CA VAL A 62 -2.00 0.24 5.30
C VAL A 62 -0.93 -0.33 4.38
N THR A 63 -1.03 -1.59 4.01
CA THR A 63 -0.12 -2.20 3.03
C THR A 63 -0.16 -1.43 1.72
N THR A 64 0.99 -1.30 1.05
CA THR A 64 1.12 -0.56 -0.21
C THR A 64 0.56 -1.37 -1.39
N THR A 65 -0.72 -1.72 -1.32
CA THR A 65 -1.38 -2.62 -2.29
C THR A 65 -2.44 -1.95 -3.15
N PHE A 66 -2.64 -0.64 -3.02
CA PHE A 66 -3.68 0.06 -3.78
C PHE A 66 -3.47 -0.01 -5.30
N THR A 67 -2.22 0.11 -5.77
CA THR A 67 -1.88 0.09 -7.19
C THR A 67 -1.30 -1.24 -7.67
N THR A 68 -1.24 -2.29 -6.82
CA THR A 68 -0.80 -3.63 -7.22
C THR A 68 -1.95 -4.51 -7.76
N ARG A 69 -3.11 -3.94 -8.05
CA ARG A 69 -4.22 -4.67 -8.68
C ARG A 69 -3.86 -5.12 -10.09
N LYS A 70 -4.36 -6.28 -10.50
CA LYS A 70 -4.01 -6.91 -11.80
C LYS A 70 -4.20 -5.98 -12.99
N THR A 71 -5.32 -5.26 -13.06
CA THR A 71 -5.60 -4.32 -14.15
C THR A 71 -4.52 -3.24 -14.26
N ARG A 72 -4.12 -2.64 -13.14
CA ARG A 72 -3.08 -1.60 -13.12
C ARG A 72 -1.71 -2.17 -13.53
N LEU A 73 -1.37 -3.35 -13.06
CA LEU A 73 -0.11 -4.02 -13.41
C LEU A 73 -0.08 -4.41 -14.88
N LYS A 74 -1.20 -4.88 -15.43
CA LYS A 74 -1.35 -5.21 -16.85
C LYS A 74 -1.13 -3.97 -17.73
N ASP A 75 -1.74 -2.84 -17.39
CA ASP A 75 -1.59 -1.58 -18.11
C ASP A 75 -0.13 -1.09 -18.16
N ASN A 76 0.69 -1.53 -17.21
CA ASN A 76 2.11 -1.19 -17.14
C ASN A 76 3.04 -2.35 -17.53
N GLY A 77 2.50 -3.46 -18.08
CA GLY A 77 3.29 -4.58 -18.58
C GLY A 77 3.97 -5.45 -17.52
N VAL A 78 3.50 -5.40 -16.27
CA VAL A 78 4.10 -6.12 -15.12
C VAL A 78 3.09 -6.99 -14.37
N GLU A 79 2.06 -7.49 -15.04
CA GLU A 79 1.02 -8.33 -14.45
C GLU A 79 1.60 -9.62 -13.83
N ASP A 80 2.66 -10.17 -14.42
CA ASP A 80 3.39 -11.34 -13.91
C ASP A 80 4.00 -11.14 -12.52
N LYS A 81 4.13 -9.90 -12.07
CA LYS A 81 4.66 -9.53 -10.75
C LYS A 81 3.58 -9.43 -9.65
N PHE A 82 2.33 -9.71 -9.95
CA PHE A 82 1.22 -9.51 -9.01
C PHE A 82 1.46 -10.15 -7.64
N GLU A 83 1.78 -11.43 -7.60
CA GLU A 83 2.03 -12.14 -6.33
C GLU A 83 3.25 -11.59 -5.59
N TYR A 84 4.34 -11.38 -6.32
CA TYR A 84 5.58 -10.84 -5.76
C TYR A 84 5.35 -9.47 -5.11
N LEU A 85 4.69 -8.54 -5.82
CA LEU A 85 4.49 -7.18 -5.33
C LEU A 85 3.58 -7.14 -4.09
N ASN A 86 2.49 -7.92 -4.07
CA ASN A 86 1.60 -7.98 -2.93
C ASN A 86 2.27 -8.64 -1.72
N LYS A 87 3.05 -9.69 -1.92
CA LYS A 87 3.86 -10.30 -0.86
C LYS A 87 4.89 -9.32 -0.31
N LYS A 88 5.61 -8.63 -1.19
CA LYS A 88 6.63 -7.64 -0.81
C LYS A 88 6.03 -6.49 -0.01
N ALA A 89 4.85 -6.00 -0.38
CA ALA A 89 4.13 -4.99 0.38
C ALA A 89 3.85 -5.44 1.83
N GLY A 90 3.41 -6.67 2.00
CA GLY A 90 3.20 -7.27 3.32
C GLY A 90 4.51 -7.40 4.12
N GLU A 91 5.58 -7.88 3.49
CA GLU A 91 6.89 -8.03 4.12
C GLU A 91 7.44 -6.69 4.64
N ILE A 92 7.38 -5.64 3.83
CA ILE A 92 7.87 -4.31 4.22
C ILE A 92 7.03 -3.71 5.35
N SER A 93 5.69 -3.89 5.30
CA SER A 93 4.82 -3.46 6.39
C SER A 93 5.13 -4.20 7.70
N GLN A 94 5.41 -5.50 7.64
CA GLN A 94 5.83 -6.28 8.82
C GLN A 94 7.19 -5.83 9.36
N GLN A 95 8.13 -5.49 8.49
CA GLN A 95 9.41 -4.91 8.92
C GLN A 95 9.20 -3.59 9.66
N ALA A 96 8.34 -2.71 9.16
CA ALA A 96 8.02 -1.46 9.85
C ALA A 96 7.39 -1.72 11.21
N LYS A 97 6.42 -2.64 11.30
CA LYS A 97 5.77 -3.03 12.55
C LYS A 97 6.73 -3.63 13.56
N SER A 98 7.77 -4.35 13.14
CA SER A 98 8.72 -5.00 14.06
C SER A 98 9.39 -4.05 15.04
N HIS A 99 9.49 -2.77 14.70
CA HIS A 99 9.99 -1.70 15.56
C HIS A 99 8.89 -1.07 16.45
N PHE A 100 7.61 -1.35 16.16
CA PHE A 100 6.45 -0.74 16.80
C PHE A 100 5.35 -1.78 17.01
N PRO A 101 5.48 -2.66 18.01
CA PRO A 101 4.63 -3.84 18.15
C PRO A 101 3.13 -3.54 18.34
N ASN A 102 2.80 -2.35 18.83
CA ASN A 102 1.40 -1.95 19.06
C ASN A 102 0.68 -1.43 17.80
N VAL A 103 1.42 -1.14 16.73
CA VAL A 103 0.82 -0.70 15.46
C VAL A 103 0.15 -1.87 14.76
N LEU A 104 -1.03 -1.64 14.20
CA LEU A 104 -1.73 -2.63 13.38
C LEU A 104 -1.40 -2.43 11.90
N ILE A 105 -1.44 -3.53 11.15
CA ILE A 105 -1.33 -3.52 9.70
C ILE A 105 -2.71 -3.83 9.12
N ALA A 106 -3.22 -2.95 8.26
CA ALA A 106 -4.41 -3.17 7.47
C ALA A 106 -4.04 -3.58 6.04
N GLY A 107 -4.71 -4.58 5.50
CA GLY A 107 -4.61 -4.92 4.08
C GLY A 107 -5.41 -3.91 3.25
N GLY A 108 -4.77 -3.30 2.25
CA GLY A 108 -5.45 -2.40 1.33
C GLY A 108 -6.14 -3.20 0.23
N LEU A 109 -7.47 -3.05 0.10
CA LEU A 109 -8.26 -3.64 -0.97
C LEU A 109 -8.65 -2.55 -1.98
N PRO A 110 -7.97 -2.48 -3.14
CA PRO A 110 -8.28 -1.48 -4.14
C PRO A 110 -9.54 -1.84 -4.95
N PRO A 111 -10.19 -0.85 -5.59
CA PRO A 111 -11.21 -1.14 -6.57
C PRO A 111 -10.61 -1.94 -7.73
N GLN A 112 -11.34 -2.93 -8.23
CA GLN A 112 -10.84 -3.82 -9.29
C GLN A 112 -10.94 -3.19 -10.68
N PHE A 113 -11.72 -2.15 -10.82
CA PHE A 113 -11.94 -1.40 -12.06
C PHE A 113 -11.26 -0.02 -12.00
N LEU A 114 -11.89 1.04 -12.52
CA LEU A 114 -11.33 2.39 -12.50
C LEU A 114 -11.48 3.04 -11.10
N THR A 115 -10.48 3.79 -10.68
CA THR A 115 -10.42 4.33 -9.31
C THR A 115 -11.53 5.33 -9.00
N TYR A 116 -11.93 6.14 -9.99
CA TYR A 116 -12.87 7.25 -9.79
C TYR A 116 -14.20 7.05 -10.52
N GLU A 117 -14.45 5.85 -11.01
CA GLU A 117 -15.68 5.48 -11.69
C GLU A 117 -16.35 4.32 -10.97
N ALA A 118 -17.69 4.30 -10.98
CA ALA A 118 -18.42 3.17 -10.46
C ALA A 118 -18.09 1.91 -11.28
N ASP A 119 -17.91 0.77 -10.61
CA ASP A 119 -17.72 -0.50 -11.28
C ASP A 119 -19.06 -0.90 -11.94
N PRO A 120 -19.12 -1.01 -13.28
CA PRO A 120 -20.37 -1.34 -13.97
C PRO A 120 -20.71 -2.84 -13.90
N ARG A 121 -19.80 -3.66 -13.37
CA ARG A 121 -20.03 -5.12 -13.26
C ARG A 121 -20.99 -5.44 -12.13
N SER A 122 -21.75 -6.52 -12.30
CA SER A 122 -22.58 -7.05 -11.21
C SER A 122 -21.71 -7.71 -10.12
N GLU A 123 -22.30 -7.97 -8.96
CA GLU A 123 -21.61 -8.69 -7.87
C GLU A 123 -21.10 -10.07 -8.32
N GLU A 124 -21.80 -10.72 -9.25
CA GLU A 124 -21.42 -12.03 -9.79
C GLU A 124 -20.20 -11.96 -10.73
N GLU A 125 -19.92 -10.78 -11.31
CA GLU A 125 -18.80 -10.56 -12.23
C GLU A 125 -17.52 -10.08 -11.52
N ILE A 126 -17.61 -9.70 -10.27
CA ILE A 126 -16.49 -9.24 -9.45
C ILE A 126 -15.83 -10.40 -8.73
#